data_985d185d9c03e0b9eb0ba44ad308ef11
#
_entry.id   985d185d9c03e0b9eb0ba44ad308ef11
#
_cell.length_a   1.000
_cell.length_b   1.000
_cell.length_c   1.000
_cell.angle_alpha   90.00
_cell.angle_beta   90.00
_cell.angle_gamma   90.00
#
_symmetry.space_group_name_H-M   'P 1'
#
loop_
_entity.id
_entity.type
_entity.pdbx_description
1 polymer ?
#
loop_
_entity_poly.entity_id
_entity_poly.type
_entity_poly.pdbx_seq_one_letter_code
_entity_poly.pdbx_strand_id
1 'polypeptide(L)'
;EITFTTDFLQDAITTDNGVRTKEFEYKVTESGSAAGVTNDVNASTGKTFKLTLTDDGNGNLSVTRNPADGPLFSFTNIYHVSELPSSITDQVKVNKTLEGRELKEGEFNFELVEDGNVVATGSNDVDGKVVFSSITYTQPGSHVYTVREVKGSETGITYDEQTYIVYTQITDNGDG
;
A
#
# COMPACT_ATOMS: atom_id res chain seq x y z
N GLU A 1 21.69 27.02 6.08
CA GLU A 1 22.67 26.97 7.19
C GLU A 1 22.36 28.12 8.17
N ILE A 2 22.36 27.82 9.47
CA ILE A 2 22.16 28.84 10.52
C ILE A 2 23.53 29.07 11.16
N THR A 3 24.01 30.31 11.11
CA THR A 3 25.25 30.73 11.76
C THR A 3 24.90 31.46 13.05
N PHE A 4 25.38 30.95 14.19
CA PHE A 4 25.19 31.60 15.47
C PHE A 4 26.28 32.63 15.75
N THR A 5 25.88 33.80 16.24
CA THR A 5 26.78 34.89 16.70
C THR A 5 26.46 35.24 18.14
N THR A 6 27.28 36.08 18.76
CA THR A 6 27.03 36.59 20.12
C THR A 6 25.72 37.41 20.23
N ASP A 7 25.18 37.91 19.10
CA ASP A 7 23.90 38.62 19.08
C ASP A 7 22.73 37.75 19.47
N PHE A 8 22.83 36.43 19.24
CA PHE A 8 21.83 35.46 19.67
C PHE A 8 21.80 35.27 21.19
N LEU A 9 22.81 35.74 21.94
CA LEU A 9 22.92 35.66 23.39
C LEU A 9 22.33 36.89 24.11
N GLN A 10 21.65 37.80 23.41
CA GLN A 10 20.85 38.81 24.04
C GLN A 10 19.82 38.12 24.97
N ASP A 11 19.65 38.59 26.18
CA ASP A 11 18.79 37.99 27.24
C ASP A 11 19.22 36.55 27.65
N ALA A 12 20.47 36.17 27.42
CA ALA A 12 20.99 34.87 27.86
C ALA A 12 21.15 34.87 29.39
N ILE A 13 21.02 33.67 29.97
CA ILE A 13 21.40 33.44 31.36
C ILE A 13 22.91 33.57 31.50
N THR A 14 23.37 34.46 32.40
CA THR A 14 24.80 34.65 32.68
C THR A 14 25.13 34.06 34.05
N THR A 15 26.15 33.26 34.13
CA THR A 15 26.67 32.71 35.40
C THR A 15 27.66 33.67 36.02
N ASP A 16 27.98 33.45 37.32
CA ASP A 16 28.94 34.31 38.08
C ASP A 16 30.33 34.32 37.43
N ASN A 17 30.67 33.29 36.62
CA ASN A 17 31.93 33.20 35.89
C ASN A 17 31.90 33.81 34.49
N GLY A 18 30.84 34.54 34.16
CA GLY A 18 30.70 35.20 32.86
C GLY A 18 30.27 34.31 31.70
N VAL A 19 29.99 33.02 31.95
CA VAL A 19 29.46 32.11 30.94
C VAL A 19 28.00 32.48 30.63
N ARG A 20 27.69 32.65 29.35
CA ARG A 20 26.35 32.96 28.88
C ARG A 20 25.76 31.79 28.13
N THR A 21 24.54 31.39 28.45
CA THR A 21 23.84 30.31 27.76
C THR A 21 22.44 30.74 27.35
N LYS A 22 22.02 30.27 26.18
CA LYS A 22 20.65 30.44 25.69
C LYS A 22 20.19 29.20 24.94
N GLU A 23 18.98 28.78 25.27
CA GLU A 23 18.33 27.65 24.62
C GLU A 23 17.38 28.13 23.52
N PHE A 24 17.40 27.45 22.39
CA PHE A 24 16.51 27.65 21.27
C PHE A 24 15.76 26.37 20.99
N GLU A 25 14.46 26.45 20.88
CA GLU A 25 13.63 25.31 20.47
C GLU A 25 13.28 25.44 18.99
N TYR A 26 13.50 24.35 18.28
CA TYR A 26 13.17 24.23 16.86
C TYR A 26 12.16 23.11 16.66
N LYS A 27 11.33 23.29 15.66
CA LYS A 27 10.31 22.34 15.26
C LYS A 27 10.51 21.96 13.80
N VAL A 28 10.56 20.66 13.52
CA VAL A 28 10.57 20.12 12.17
C VAL A 28 9.22 19.52 11.87
N THR A 29 8.62 19.90 10.76
CA THR A 29 7.37 19.36 10.24
C THR A 29 7.62 18.75 8.88
N GLU A 30 6.84 17.74 8.54
CA GLU A 30 6.76 17.22 7.18
C GLU A 30 5.52 17.79 6.50
N SER A 31 5.65 18.14 5.23
CA SER A 31 4.54 18.61 4.41
C SER A 31 4.59 17.94 3.04
N GLY A 32 3.44 17.76 2.44
CA GLY A 32 3.25 17.13 1.15
C GLY A 32 2.23 16.02 1.25
N SER A 33 1.79 15.57 0.08
CA SER A 33 0.91 14.42 -0.07
C SER A 33 1.25 13.72 -1.38
N ALA A 34 1.19 12.40 -1.38
CA ALA A 34 1.28 11.59 -2.57
C ALA A 34 0.15 10.56 -2.52
N ALA A 35 -0.34 10.16 -3.69
CA ALA A 35 -1.38 9.14 -3.79
C ALA A 35 -0.89 7.83 -3.16
N GLY A 36 -1.76 7.14 -2.44
CA GLY A 36 -1.42 5.92 -1.71
C GLY A 36 -0.56 6.09 -0.47
N VAL A 37 -0.11 7.31 -0.13
CA VAL A 37 0.81 7.56 0.99
C VAL A 37 0.08 8.14 2.20
N THR A 38 0.22 7.47 3.33
CA THR A 38 -0.14 8.00 4.65
C THR A 38 1.12 8.56 5.29
N ASN A 39 1.11 9.86 5.59
CA ASN A 39 2.23 10.54 6.23
C ASN A 39 2.40 10.10 7.69
N ASP A 40 3.61 10.32 8.23
CA ASP A 40 3.91 10.11 9.65
C ASP A 40 2.87 10.81 10.54
N VAL A 41 2.48 10.17 11.63
CA VAL A 41 1.48 10.71 12.58
C VAL A 41 1.88 12.07 13.16
N ASN A 42 3.16 12.39 13.17
CA ASN A 42 3.70 13.68 13.61
C ASN A 42 4.06 14.63 12.45
N ALA A 43 3.68 14.31 11.22
CA ALA A 43 4.03 15.13 10.05
C ALA A 43 3.64 16.61 10.27
N SER A 44 2.39 16.88 10.58
CA SER A 44 1.87 18.26 10.78
C SER A 44 2.14 18.82 12.17
N THR A 45 2.08 17.99 13.22
CA THR A 45 2.36 18.42 14.60
C THR A 45 3.83 18.71 14.81
N GLY A 46 4.69 18.01 14.05
CA GLY A 46 6.14 18.17 14.07
C GLY A 46 6.82 17.50 15.26
N LYS A 47 8.14 17.48 15.17
CA LYS A 47 9.05 16.98 16.21
C LYS A 47 9.97 18.12 16.63
N THR A 48 10.17 18.31 17.93
CA THR A 48 10.95 19.42 18.46
C THR A 48 12.34 18.98 18.93
N PHE A 49 13.30 19.88 18.83
CA PHE A 49 14.62 19.72 19.40
C PHE A 49 15.13 21.04 19.95
N LYS A 50 16.14 20.98 20.80
CA LYS A 50 16.72 22.15 21.41
C LYS A 50 18.19 22.27 21.05
N LEU A 51 18.62 23.50 20.80
CA LEU A 51 20.01 23.89 20.68
C LEU A 51 20.36 24.81 21.86
N THR A 52 21.45 24.54 22.53
CA THR A 52 22.00 25.41 23.56
C THR A 52 23.24 26.10 23.00
N LEU A 53 23.18 27.40 22.82
CA LEU A 53 24.33 28.23 22.49
C LEU A 53 25.01 28.65 23.79
N THR A 54 26.34 28.47 23.87
CA THR A 54 27.14 28.82 25.04
C THR A 54 28.30 29.69 24.60
N ASP A 55 28.49 30.82 25.28
CA ASP A 55 29.70 31.61 25.30
C ASP A 55 30.44 31.28 26.62
N ASP A 56 31.65 30.80 26.54
CA ASP A 56 32.45 30.35 27.68
C ASP A 56 33.07 31.50 28.53
N GLY A 57 32.79 32.74 28.15
CA GLY A 57 33.36 33.94 28.78
C GLY A 57 34.80 34.25 28.36
N ASN A 58 35.37 33.40 27.50
CA ASN A 58 36.77 33.56 26.98
C ASN A 58 36.78 33.87 25.48
N GLY A 59 35.63 34.18 24.90
CA GLY A 59 35.48 34.51 23.50
C GLY A 59 35.19 33.32 22.58
N ASN A 60 34.86 32.13 23.14
CA ASN A 60 34.51 30.97 22.34
C ASN A 60 32.99 30.69 22.42
N LEU A 61 32.41 30.50 21.24
CA LEU A 61 31.02 30.03 21.13
C LEU A 61 30.97 28.53 20.83
N SER A 62 30.08 27.84 21.50
CA SER A 62 29.76 26.45 21.23
C SER A 62 28.25 26.22 21.13
N VAL A 63 27.85 25.22 20.35
CA VAL A 63 26.46 24.80 20.22
C VAL A 63 26.36 23.35 20.59
N THR A 64 25.47 23.03 21.51
CA THR A 64 25.12 21.65 21.85
C THR A 64 23.68 21.37 21.46
N ARG A 65 23.39 20.13 21.16
CA ARG A 65 22.09 19.65 20.72
C ARG A 65 21.49 18.71 21.74
N ASN A 66 20.19 18.79 21.94
CA ASN A 66 19.46 17.80 22.75
C ASN A 66 18.32 17.18 21.89
N PRO A 67 18.33 15.85 21.66
CA PRO A 67 19.34 14.89 22.08
C PRO A 67 20.71 15.10 21.40
N ALA A 68 21.79 14.74 22.07
CA ALA A 68 23.17 15.01 21.63
C ALA A 68 23.59 14.16 20.42
N ASP A 69 23.15 12.89 20.39
CA ASP A 69 23.57 11.87 19.43
C ASP A 69 22.41 11.35 18.59
N GLY A 70 22.75 10.74 17.45
CA GLY A 70 21.82 10.09 16.53
C GLY A 70 21.13 11.04 15.54
N PRO A 71 20.29 10.51 14.64
CA PRO A 71 19.46 11.33 13.79
C PRO A 71 18.48 12.11 14.66
N LEU A 72 18.28 13.40 14.36
CA LEU A 72 17.36 14.24 15.13
C LEU A 72 15.94 13.69 15.09
N PHE A 73 15.49 13.27 13.91
CA PHE A 73 14.16 12.74 13.68
C PHE A 73 14.14 11.79 12.49
N SER A 74 13.22 10.84 12.54
CA SER A 74 12.75 10.11 11.37
C SER A 74 11.26 10.37 11.22
N PHE A 75 10.81 10.63 10.00
CA PHE A 75 9.40 10.57 9.62
C PHE A 75 9.22 9.29 8.80
N THR A 76 8.19 8.53 9.11
CA THR A 76 7.90 7.27 8.43
C THR A 76 6.56 7.39 7.75
N ASN A 77 6.58 7.35 6.43
CA ASN A 77 5.39 7.32 5.61
C ASN A 77 5.09 5.88 5.20
N ILE A 78 3.81 5.56 5.09
CA ILE A 78 3.37 4.23 4.70
C ILE A 78 2.66 4.34 3.37
N TYR A 79 3.14 3.56 2.39
CA TYR A 79 2.48 3.43 1.10
C TYR A 79 1.50 2.25 1.13
N HIS A 80 0.30 2.47 0.61
CA HIS A 80 -0.76 1.48 0.50
C HIS A 80 -1.29 1.45 -0.93
N VAL A 81 -1.59 0.26 -1.42
CA VAL A 81 -2.37 0.08 -2.64
C VAL A 81 -3.83 -0.14 -2.28
N SER A 82 -4.72 0.39 -3.10
CA SER A 82 -6.16 0.18 -2.97
C SER A 82 -6.53 -1.23 -3.40
N GLU A 83 -7.60 -1.77 -2.82
CA GLU A 83 -8.19 -3.01 -3.30
C GLU A 83 -8.73 -2.82 -4.73
N LEU A 84 -8.45 -3.79 -5.59
CA LEU A 84 -8.96 -3.86 -6.95
C LEU A 84 -10.02 -4.94 -7.07
N PRO A 85 -11.32 -4.64 -6.94
CA PRO A 85 -12.37 -5.57 -7.31
C PRO A 85 -12.38 -5.73 -8.83
N SER A 86 -12.20 -6.95 -9.32
CA SER A 86 -12.13 -7.24 -10.74
C SER A 86 -13.17 -8.26 -11.16
N SER A 87 -13.90 -7.92 -12.22
CA SER A 87 -14.70 -8.92 -12.93
C SER A 87 -13.78 -9.77 -13.80
N ILE A 88 -13.47 -10.96 -13.34
CA ILE A 88 -12.59 -11.90 -14.08
C ILE A 88 -13.24 -12.37 -15.39
N THR A 89 -14.57 -12.23 -15.54
CA THR A 89 -15.32 -12.64 -16.73
C THR A 89 -14.82 -11.97 -18.00
N ASP A 90 -14.39 -10.71 -17.92
CA ASP A 90 -13.91 -9.98 -19.10
C ASP A 90 -12.51 -10.43 -19.54
N GLN A 91 -11.76 -11.03 -18.65
CA GLN A 91 -10.40 -11.52 -18.88
C GLN A 91 -10.39 -13.03 -19.15
N VAL A 92 -11.22 -13.80 -18.46
CA VAL A 92 -11.37 -15.25 -18.63
C VAL A 92 -12.63 -15.53 -19.41
N LYS A 93 -12.52 -15.54 -20.73
CA LYS A 93 -13.65 -15.82 -21.63
C LYS A 93 -13.84 -17.33 -21.78
N VAL A 94 -14.87 -17.84 -21.15
CA VAL A 94 -15.28 -19.24 -21.30
C VAL A 94 -16.60 -19.27 -22.04
N ASN A 95 -16.72 -20.17 -23.03
CA ASN A 95 -17.93 -20.39 -23.77
C ASN A 95 -18.32 -21.86 -23.68
N LYS A 96 -19.55 -22.12 -23.22
CA LYS A 96 -20.15 -23.45 -23.16
C LYS A 96 -20.99 -23.72 -24.38
N THR A 97 -20.78 -24.87 -25.01
CA THR A 97 -21.66 -25.39 -26.06
C THR A 97 -22.28 -26.71 -25.61
N LEU A 98 -23.52 -26.95 -26.01
CA LEU A 98 -24.21 -28.22 -25.78
C LEU A 98 -24.70 -28.76 -27.11
N GLU A 99 -24.37 -29.99 -27.42
CA GLU A 99 -24.85 -30.67 -28.60
C GLU A 99 -26.12 -31.48 -28.30
N GLY A 100 -27.00 -31.56 -29.30
CA GLY A 100 -28.20 -32.38 -29.21
C GLY A 100 -29.46 -31.68 -28.71
N ARG A 101 -29.34 -30.58 -27.99
CA ARG A 101 -30.44 -29.71 -27.59
C ARG A 101 -29.96 -28.28 -27.26
N GLU A 102 -30.89 -27.39 -27.08
CA GLU A 102 -30.60 -26.02 -26.67
C GLU A 102 -30.05 -25.97 -25.26
N LEU A 103 -29.07 -25.08 -25.06
CA LEU A 103 -28.47 -24.75 -23.77
C LEU A 103 -29.44 -23.88 -22.96
N LYS A 104 -29.48 -24.09 -21.65
CA LYS A 104 -30.26 -23.27 -20.72
C LYS A 104 -29.34 -22.46 -19.83
N GLU A 105 -29.82 -21.29 -19.41
CA GLU A 105 -29.10 -20.44 -18.46
C GLU A 105 -28.85 -21.18 -17.13
N GLY A 106 -27.61 -21.08 -16.62
CA GLY A 106 -27.20 -21.63 -15.34
C GLY A 106 -27.12 -23.16 -15.29
N GLU A 107 -27.14 -23.83 -16.45
CA GLU A 107 -27.19 -25.29 -16.51
C GLU A 107 -25.82 -25.93 -16.20
N PHE A 108 -24.73 -25.25 -16.55
CA PHE A 108 -23.37 -25.70 -16.32
C PHE A 108 -22.62 -24.71 -15.43
N ASN A 109 -21.92 -25.26 -14.43
CA ASN A 109 -21.15 -24.47 -13.49
C ASN A 109 -19.66 -24.63 -13.75
N PHE A 110 -18.91 -23.57 -13.46
CA PHE A 110 -17.47 -23.49 -13.67
C PHE A 110 -16.79 -22.96 -12.42
N GLU A 111 -15.54 -23.36 -12.23
CA GLU A 111 -14.70 -22.91 -11.14
C GLU A 111 -13.40 -22.34 -11.68
N LEU A 112 -12.94 -21.27 -11.04
CA LEU A 112 -11.56 -20.79 -11.09
C LEU A 112 -10.87 -21.24 -9.81
N VAL A 113 -9.78 -21.97 -9.97
CA VAL A 113 -9.00 -22.55 -8.88
C VAL A 113 -7.61 -21.96 -8.88
N GLU A 114 -7.15 -21.43 -7.76
CA GLU A 114 -5.79 -20.97 -7.51
C GLU A 114 -5.23 -21.71 -6.30
N ASP A 115 -4.04 -22.28 -6.39
CA ASP A 115 -3.37 -23.04 -5.33
C ASP A 115 -4.26 -24.10 -4.67
N GLY A 116 -5.11 -24.75 -5.47
CA GLY A 116 -6.04 -25.78 -5.02
C GLY A 116 -7.33 -25.27 -4.39
N ASN A 117 -7.52 -23.95 -4.27
CA ASN A 117 -8.71 -23.32 -3.70
C ASN A 117 -9.59 -22.74 -4.82
N VAL A 118 -10.91 -22.90 -4.68
CA VAL A 118 -11.87 -22.22 -5.57
C VAL A 118 -11.94 -20.74 -5.17
N VAL A 119 -11.52 -19.86 -6.09
CA VAL A 119 -11.48 -18.39 -5.86
C VAL A 119 -12.62 -17.65 -6.56
N ALA A 120 -13.20 -18.24 -7.61
CA ALA A 120 -14.42 -17.74 -8.24
C ALA A 120 -15.23 -18.90 -8.82
N THR A 121 -16.54 -18.69 -8.88
CA THR A 121 -17.49 -19.61 -9.55
C THR A 121 -18.27 -18.86 -10.61
N GLY A 122 -18.71 -19.58 -11.64
CA GLY A 122 -19.51 -19.02 -12.71
C GLY A 122 -20.48 -20.02 -13.28
N SER A 123 -21.44 -19.53 -14.06
CA SER A 123 -22.37 -20.34 -14.81
C SER A 123 -22.59 -19.76 -16.20
N ASN A 124 -23.05 -20.59 -17.13
CA ASN A 124 -23.35 -20.14 -18.49
C ASN A 124 -24.66 -19.36 -18.55
N ASP A 125 -24.71 -18.37 -19.44
CA ASP A 125 -25.97 -17.79 -19.94
C ASP A 125 -26.56 -18.64 -21.07
N VAL A 126 -27.67 -18.18 -21.66
CA VAL A 126 -28.37 -18.89 -22.77
C VAL A 126 -27.52 -18.98 -24.03
N ASP A 127 -26.58 -18.06 -24.24
CA ASP A 127 -25.68 -18.00 -25.41
C ASP A 127 -24.39 -18.78 -25.15
N GLY A 128 -24.23 -19.35 -23.95
CA GLY A 128 -23.09 -20.15 -23.54
C GLY A 128 -21.96 -19.35 -22.92
N LYS A 129 -22.08 -18.03 -22.81
CA LYS A 129 -21.06 -17.21 -22.12
C LYS A 129 -21.09 -17.52 -20.63
N VAL A 130 -19.92 -17.83 -20.07
CA VAL A 130 -19.79 -18.05 -18.63
C VAL A 130 -19.48 -16.74 -17.92
N VAL A 131 -20.27 -16.44 -16.88
CA VAL A 131 -20.09 -15.24 -16.04
C VAL A 131 -19.59 -15.68 -14.68
N PHE A 132 -18.38 -15.27 -14.31
CA PHE A 132 -17.76 -15.57 -13.03
C PHE A 132 -18.04 -14.47 -11.98
N SER A 133 -18.02 -14.86 -10.71
CA SER A 133 -17.98 -13.91 -9.60
C SER A 133 -16.70 -13.07 -9.63
N SER A 134 -16.75 -11.87 -9.05
CA SER A 134 -15.58 -10.99 -8.96
C SER A 134 -14.53 -11.56 -8.00
N ILE A 135 -13.26 -11.26 -8.29
CA ILE A 135 -12.12 -11.47 -7.39
C ILE A 135 -11.64 -10.11 -6.93
N THR A 136 -11.34 -9.97 -5.64
CA THR A 136 -10.72 -8.75 -5.10
C THR A 136 -9.23 -8.98 -4.89
N TYR A 137 -8.40 -8.18 -5.56
CA TYR A 137 -6.97 -8.18 -5.39
C TYR A 137 -6.57 -7.09 -4.39
N THR A 138 -5.77 -7.47 -3.40
CA THR A 138 -5.30 -6.56 -2.33
C THR A 138 -3.83 -6.19 -2.47
N GLN A 139 -3.13 -6.84 -3.41
CA GLN A 139 -1.70 -6.64 -3.65
C GLN A 139 -1.35 -6.89 -5.12
N PRO A 140 -0.34 -6.20 -5.67
CA PRO A 140 0.20 -6.54 -6.96
C PRO A 140 0.86 -7.92 -6.93
N GLY A 141 0.78 -8.64 -8.03
CA GLY A 141 1.34 -9.99 -8.15
C GLY A 141 0.90 -10.73 -9.39
N SER A 142 1.45 -11.92 -9.56
CA SER A 142 1.08 -12.86 -10.62
C SER A 142 0.16 -13.92 -10.05
N HIS A 143 -0.94 -14.19 -10.73
CA HIS A 143 -1.93 -15.20 -10.37
C HIS A 143 -2.04 -16.24 -11.48
N VAL A 144 -2.17 -17.51 -11.11
CA VAL A 144 -2.34 -18.60 -12.04
C VAL A 144 -3.59 -19.37 -11.68
N TYR A 145 -4.57 -19.30 -12.58
CA TYR A 145 -5.85 -19.96 -12.37
C TYR A 145 -5.97 -21.20 -13.24
N THR A 146 -6.58 -22.23 -12.68
CA THR A 146 -7.13 -23.36 -13.43
C THR A 146 -8.62 -23.17 -13.58
N VAL A 147 -9.11 -23.13 -14.82
CA VAL A 147 -10.54 -23.10 -15.15
C VAL A 147 -10.99 -24.53 -15.42
N ARG A 148 -12.11 -24.93 -14.81
CA ARG A 148 -12.74 -26.23 -15.06
C ARG A 148 -14.26 -26.15 -15.00
N GLU A 149 -14.90 -27.04 -15.76
CA GLU A 149 -16.33 -27.32 -15.61
C GLU A 149 -16.56 -28.19 -14.38
N VAL A 150 -17.63 -27.90 -13.62
CA VAL A 150 -18.04 -28.72 -12.49
C VAL A 150 -18.90 -29.86 -13.02
N LYS A 151 -18.45 -31.09 -12.82
CA LYS A 151 -19.21 -32.26 -13.24
C LYS A 151 -20.55 -32.36 -12.49
N GLY A 152 -21.62 -32.30 -13.21
CA GLY A 152 -22.97 -32.49 -12.70
C GLY A 152 -23.41 -33.94 -12.75
N SER A 153 -24.71 -34.17 -12.52
CA SER A 153 -25.32 -35.49 -12.48
C SER A 153 -26.51 -35.66 -13.44
N GLU A 154 -26.66 -34.75 -14.40
CA GLU A 154 -27.77 -34.79 -15.36
C GLU A 154 -27.64 -36.01 -16.27
N THR A 155 -28.74 -36.77 -16.41
CA THR A 155 -28.78 -37.96 -17.26
C THR A 155 -28.71 -37.58 -18.73
N GLY A 156 -27.86 -38.26 -19.49
CA GLY A 156 -27.66 -37.99 -20.91
C GLY A 156 -26.73 -36.85 -21.24
N ILE A 157 -26.08 -36.25 -20.23
CA ILE A 157 -25.05 -35.22 -20.41
C ILE A 157 -23.65 -35.85 -20.23
N THR A 158 -22.76 -35.60 -21.17
CA THR A 158 -21.32 -35.83 -21.02
C THR A 158 -20.66 -34.50 -20.69
N TYR A 159 -20.08 -34.39 -19.50
CA TYR A 159 -19.42 -33.17 -19.03
C TYR A 159 -17.99 -33.10 -19.55
N ASP A 160 -17.49 -31.89 -19.81
CA ASP A 160 -16.09 -31.69 -20.19
C ASP A 160 -15.20 -31.84 -18.93
N GLU A 161 -14.19 -32.67 -19.00
CA GLU A 161 -13.22 -32.89 -17.92
C GLU A 161 -11.88 -32.17 -18.18
N GLN A 162 -11.79 -31.36 -19.25
CA GLN A 162 -10.59 -30.59 -19.55
C GLN A 162 -10.44 -29.41 -18.56
N THR A 163 -9.19 -29.05 -18.36
CA THR A 163 -8.81 -27.88 -17.56
C THR A 163 -7.97 -26.93 -18.39
N TYR A 164 -8.15 -25.63 -18.14
CA TYR A 164 -7.43 -24.57 -18.85
C TYR A 164 -6.69 -23.71 -17.84
N ILE A 165 -5.47 -23.26 -18.22
CA ILE A 165 -4.66 -22.41 -17.35
C ILE A 165 -4.77 -20.96 -17.84
N VAL A 166 -5.00 -20.03 -16.91
CA VAL A 166 -5.07 -18.59 -17.15
C VAL A 166 -4.05 -17.89 -16.27
N TYR A 167 -3.23 -17.04 -16.88
CA TYR A 167 -2.25 -16.20 -16.18
C TYR A 167 -2.78 -14.78 -16.12
N THR A 168 -2.78 -14.20 -14.90
CA THR A 168 -3.18 -12.83 -14.67
C THR A 168 -2.06 -12.09 -13.94
N GLN A 169 -1.75 -10.87 -14.38
CA GLN A 169 -0.77 -10.00 -13.74
C GLN A 169 -1.48 -8.76 -13.19
N ILE A 170 -1.39 -8.56 -11.88
CA ILE A 170 -1.84 -7.34 -11.21
C ILE A 170 -0.63 -6.45 -10.98
N THR A 171 -0.73 -5.21 -11.42
CA THR A 171 0.34 -4.21 -11.31
C THR A 171 -0.11 -3.03 -10.47
N ASP A 172 0.80 -2.51 -9.66
CA ASP A 172 0.66 -1.22 -9.02
C ASP A 172 1.22 -0.14 -9.96
N ASN A 173 0.44 0.90 -10.22
CA ASN A 173 0.84 2.03 -11.07
C ASN A 173 1.64 3.09 -10.29
N GLY A 174 1.78 2.94 -8.98
CA GLY A 174 2.48 3.88 -8.11
C GLY A 174 1.62 5.05 -7.63
N ASP A 175 0.32 4.91 -7.75
CA ASP A 175 -0.67 5.94 -7.37
C ASP A 175 -1.64 5.48 -6.25
N GLY A 176 -1.38 4.29 -5.66
CA GLY A 176 -2.19 3.72 -4.59
C GLY A 176 -3.46 3.08 -5.12
#